data_82e42fd2cbab1e32273963bd15424827
#
_entry.id   82e42fd2cbab1e32273963bd15424827
#
_cell.length_a   1.000
_cell.length_b   1.000
_cell.length_c   1.000
_cell.angle_alpha   90.00
_cell.angle_beta   90.00
_cell.angle_gamma   90.00
#
_symmetry.space_group_name_H-M   'P 1'
#
loop_
_entity.id
_entity.type
_entity.pdbx_description
1 polymer ?
#
loop_
_entity_poly.entity_id
_entity_poly.type
_entity_poly.pdbx_seq_one_letter_code
_entity_poly.pdbx_strand_id
1 'polypeptide(L)'
;MKFAQFKRGYVLTVFVIVSATAHGEEIDRGVLIRLSNALVKVEALAADGALSLGTGVTVAPGRVVTNCHVTRNAENITIMRGGLRWRAMKQLADVEHDFCLLSVPRLDATPAEIGKAAALAPGQPVSALGFEGGIGLQIRLGKITSIYLHDGNRVLRTSTPFTSGASGGGLFNKAGQLVGLLTFRQRGTDGNYFSIPVEWFVQSIDNLPGYRAVAPLAPGLKAFWQRVQDKLPYFMQANSLAVDRRWVQLLQLASRWEQLEKTSIEPWLARGSAYAGLARPDEAAVSYQAALKLDPKASEALYGLASAYSQQGNSEKYKSAEQQLRLINPDLAQDLANEISLKQPRSIPSKS
;
A
#
# COMPACT_ATOMS: atom_id res chain seq x y z
N MET A 1 -75.28 10.19 -40.75
CA MET A 1 -74.31 9.18 -40.28
C MET A 1 -72.91 9.79 -40.30
N LYS A 2 -72.34 10.19 -39.12
CA LYS A 2 -71.06 10.78 -39.00
C LYS A 2 -70.14 9.81 -38.20
N PHE A 3 -69.12 9.31 -38.85
CA PHE A 3 -68.11 8.47 -38.22
C PHE A 3 -67.14 9.35 -37.41
N ALA A 4 -67.04 9.06 -36.14
CA ALA A 4 -66.01 9.65 -35.26
C ALA A 4 -64.74 8.80 -35.35
N GLN A 5 -63.63 9.40 -35.77
CA GLN A 5 -62.30 8.79 -35.71
C GLN A 5 -61.68 9.06 -34.33
N PHE A 6 -61.39 7.98 -33.62
CA PHE A 6 -60.59 8.00 -32.38
C PHE A 6 -59.10 8.00 -32.77
N LYS A 7 -58.39 9.11 -32.51
CA LYS A 7 -56.92 9.16 -32.57
C LYS A 7 -56.36 8.58 -31.28
N ARG A 8 -55.72 7.42 -31.38
CA ARG A 8 -54.85 6.87 -30.28
C ARG A 8 -53.53 7.65 -30.28
N GLY A 9 -53.33 8.48 -29.22
CA GLY A 9 -52.05 9.08 -28.92
C GLY A 9 -51.16 8.04 -28.22
N TYR A 10 -50.03 7.70 -28.85
CA TYR A 10 -48.95 6.96 -28.20
C TYR A 10 -48.14 7.92 -27.34
N VAL A 11 -48.21 7.77 -26.01
CA VAL A 11 -47.29 8.42 -25.09
C VAL A 11 -45.98 7.63 -25.13
N LEU A 12 -44.97 8.21 -25.78
CA LEU A 12 -43.62 7.65 -25.80
C LEU A 12 -42.93 8.00 -24.45
N THR A 13 -42.96 7.06 -23.51
CA THR A 13 -42.23 7.20 -22.27
C THR A 13 -40.75 6.98 -22.56
N VAL A 14 -39.99 8.05 -22.66
CA VAL A 14 -38.52 8.01 -22.77
C VAL A 14 -37.97 7.62 -21.41
N PHE A 15 -37.56 6.36 -21.26
CA PHE A 15 -36.77 5.93 -20.13
C PHE A 15 -35.34 6.50 -20.34
N VAL A 16 -35.02 7.55 -19.62
CA VAL A 16 -33.63 8.00 -19.45
C VAL A 16 -32.96 6.99 -18.53
N ILE A 17 -32.25 6.03 -19.10
CA ILE A 17 -31.32 5.18 -18.35
C ILE A 17 -30.13 6.08 -18.00
N VAL A 18 -30.13 6.63 -16.78
CA VAL A 18 -28.94 7.22 -16.20
C VAL A 18 -28.03 6.04 -15.85
N SER A 19 -27.13 5.72 -16.78
CA SER A 19 -26.01 4.84 -16.48
C SER A 19 -25.14 5.60 -15.48
N ALA A 20 -25.25 5.29 -14.20
CA ALA A 20 -24.27 5.66 -13.19
C ALA A 20 -22.99 4.89 -13.53
N THR A 21 -22.15 5.48 -14.38
CA THR A 21 -20.78 5.06 -14.50
C THR A 21 -20.14 5.33 -13.14
N ALA A 22 -19.77 4.27 -12.44
CA ALA A 22 -18.88 4.37 -11.27
C ALA A 22 -17.58 4.99 -11.78
N HIS A 23 -17.49 6.32 -11.70
CA HIS A 23 -16.24 7.05 -11.90
C HIS A 23 -15.42 6.73 -10.64
N GLY A 24 -14.50 5.78 -10.75
CA GLY A 24 -13.33 5.79 -9.88
C GLY A 24 -12.76 7.20 -9.98
N GLU A 25 -12.75 7.96 -8.87
CA GLU A 25 -12.29 9.35 -8.88
C GLU A 25 -10.84 9.37 -9.40
N GLU A 26 -10.70 9.73 -10.65
CA GLU A 26 -9.42 9.91 -11.33
C GLU A 26 -8.69 11.07 -10.65
N ILE A 27 -7.44 10.85 -10.28
CA ILE A 27 -6.63 11.94 -9.72
C ILE A 27 -6.50 13.02 -10.79
N ASP A 28 -6.81 14.25 -10.43
CA ASP A 28 -6.74 15.41 -11.32
C ASP A 28 -5.35 15.51 -11.99
N ARG A 29 -5.34 15.73 -13.30
CA ARG A 29 -4.10 15.83 -14.09
C ARG A 29 -3.17 16.92 -13.58
N GLY A 30 -3.71 18.04 -13.08
CA GLY A 30 -2.93 19.12 -12.48
C GLY A 30 -2.25 18.68 -11.20
N VAL A 31 -2.90 17.81 -10.40
CA VAL A 31 -2.27 17.16 -9.24
C VAL A 31 -1.10 16.29 -9.70
N LEU A 32 -1.30 15.43 -10.68
CA LEU A 32 -0.24 14.53 -11.20
C LEU A 32 0.97 15.31 -11.73
N ILE A 33 0.75 16.42 -12.43
CA ILE A 33 1.83 17.31 -12.89
C ILE A 33 2.59 17.92 -11.71
N ARG A 34 1.88 18.42 -10.69
CA ARG A 34 2.53 18.95 -9.47
C ARG A 34 3.36 17.87 -8.78
N LEU A 35 2.82 16.68 -8.62
CA LEU A 35 3.51 15.55 -8.00
C LEU A 35 4.79 15.18 -8.76
N SER A 36 4.71 15.13 -10.10
CA SER A 36 5.88 14.82 -10.95
C SER A 36 7.01 15.84 -10.79
N ASN A 37 6.67 17.10 -10.45
CA ASN A 37 7.66 18.15 -10.22
C ASN A 37 8.48 17.95 -8.93
N ALA A 38 7.98 17.19 -7.97
CA ALA A 38 8.70 16.84 -6.76
C ALA A 38 9.62 15.62 -6.93
N LEU A 39 9.40 14.82 -8.00
CA LEU A 39 10.13 13.57 -8.22
C LEU A 39 11.44 13.84 -8.97
N VAL A 40 12.49 13.16 -8.51
CA VAL A 40 13.82 13.21 -9.11
C VAL A 40 14.36 11.79 -9.28
N LYS A 41 15.15 11.57 -10.33
CA LYS A 41 15.93 10.34 -10.49
C LYS A 41 17.19 10.41 -9.64
N VAL A 42 17.51 9.33 -8.96
CA VAL A 42 18.71 9.18 -8.14
C VAL A 42 19.67 8.21 -8.83
N GLU A 43 20.88 8.65 -9.11
CA GLU A 43 21.99 7.83 -9.59
C GLU A 43 23.07 7.79 -8.51
N ALA A 44 23.36 6.62 -8.00
CA ALA A 44 24.32 6.38 -6.93
C ALA A 44 25.48 5.52 -7.46
N LEU A 45 26.65 6.14 -7.61
CA LEU A 45 27.85 5.51 -8.16
C LEU A 45 28.78 5.07 -7.02
N ALA A 46 29.09 3.79 -6.97
CA ALA A 46 30.04 3.20 -6.04
C ALA A 46 31.50 3.33 -6.54
N ALA A 47 32.49 3.09 -5.67
CA ALA A 47 33.92 3.15 -5.97
C ALA A 47 34.37 2.18 -7.08
N ASP A 48 33.73 1.02 -7.14
CA ASP A 48 33.99 -0.03 -8.14
C ASP A 48 33.32 0.23 -9.50
N GLY A 49 32.64 1.38 -9.66
CA GLY A 49 31.91 1.76 -10.86
C GLY A 49 30.47 1.19 -10.92
N ALA A 50 30.02 0.44 -9.92
CA ALA A 50 28.64 -0.06 -9.88
C ALA A 50 27.67 1.11 -9.74
N LEU A 51 26.61 1.12 -10.58
CA LEU A 51 25.58 2.16 -10.62
C LEU A 51 24.28 1.61 -10.08
N SER A 52 23.80 2.20 -8.98
CA SER A 52 22.46 1.99 -8.47
C SER A 52 21.51 3.10 -8.94
N LEU A 53 20.32 2.72 -9.38
CA LEU A 53 19.29 3.64 -9.83
C LEU A 53 18.10 3.60 -8.87
N GLY A 54 17.58 4.77 -8.55
CA GLY A 54 16.40 4.93 -7.71
C GLY A 54 15.65 6.22 -8.03
N THR A 55 14.65 6.45 -7.22
CA THR A 55 13.85 7.68 -7.23
C THR A 55 14.09 8.43 -5.92
N GLY A 56 13.89 9.74 -5.94
CA GLY A 56 13.83 10.57 -4.75
C GLY A 56 12.64 11.52 -4.82
N VAL A 57 12.20 11.97 -3.66
CA VAL A 57 11.17 13.01 -3.53
C VAL A 57 11.81 14.25 -2.93
N THR A 58 11.63 15.39 -3.56
CA THR A 58 12.01 16.68 -2.97
C THR A 58 11.02 17.01 -1.85
N VAL A 59 11.51 17.17 -0.63
CA VAL A 59 10.69 17.37 0.59
C VAL A 59 10.87 18.76 1.22
N ALA A 60 11.95 19.47 0.83
CA ALA A 60 12.18 20.89 1.14
C ALA A 60 13.14 21.46 0.09
N PRO A 61 13.33 22.77 -0.03
CA PRO A 61 14.31 23.35 -0.96
C PRO A 61 15.70 22.76 -0.77
N GLY A 62 16.24 22.10 -1.81
CA GLY A 62 17.52 21.42 -1.76
C GLY A 62 17.58 20.19 -0.86
N ARG A 63 16.45 19.61 -0.50
CA ARG A 63 16.34 18.37 0.29
C ARG A 63 15.58 17.31 -0.48
N VAL A 64 16.21 16.18 -0.68
CA VAL A 64 15.63 15.00 -1.34
C VAL A 64 15.65 13.83 -0.38
N VAL A 65 14.55 13.12 -0.25
CA VAL A 65 14.50 11.84 0.45
C VAL A 65 14.48 10.71 -0.57
N THR A 66 15.21 9.63 -0.28
CA THR A 66 15.24 8.38 -1.05
C THR A 66 15.46 7.21 -0.11
N ASN A 67 15.47 5.97 -0.60
CA ASN A 67 15.85 4.83 0.23
C ASN A 67 17.39 4.72 0.40
N CYS A 68 17.81 4.28 1.57
CA CYS A 68 19.24 4.05 1.84
C CYS A 68 19.80 2.87 1.04
N HIS A 69 19.01 1.86 0.73
CA HIS A 69 19.46 0.75 -0.11
C HIS A 69 19.83 1.19 -1.55
N VAL A 70 19.31 2.33 -2.02
CA VAL A 70 19.71 2.94 -3.30
C VAL A 70 21.09 3.57 -3.21
N THR A 71 21.38 4.26 -2.08
CA THR A 71 22.59 5.07 -1.93
C THR A 71 23.70 4.38 -1.12
N ARG A 72 23.45 3.17 -0.63
CA ARG A 72 24.28 2.46 0.35
C ARG A 72 25.77 2.46 0.07
N ASN A 73 26.15 2.18 -1.17
CA ASN A 73 27.56 2.01 -1.56
C ASN A 73 28.11 3.24 -2.31
N ALA A 74 27.36 4.34 -2.35
CA ALA A 74 27.69 5.46 -3.20
C ALA A 74 28.82 6.31 -2.63
N GLU A 75 29.84 6.57 -3.44
CA GLU A 75 30.77 7.67 -3.27
C GLU A 75 30.28 8.97 -3.90
N ASN A 76 29.47 8.83 -4.94
CA ASN A 76 28.84 9.96 -5.63
C ASN A 76 27.37 9.71 -5.85
N ILE A 77 26.53 10.70 -5.50
CA ILE A 77 25.10 10.67 -5.73
C ILE A 77 24.73 11.84 -6.62
N THR A 78 24.15 11.54 -7.79
CA THR A 78 23.67 12.52 -8.76
C THR A 78 22.15 12.49 -8.77
N ILE A 79 21.55 13.66 -8.67
CA ILE A 79 20.11 13.90 -8.79
C ILE A 79 19.84 14.41 -10.19
N MET A 80 18.84 13.85 -10.88
CA MET A 80 18.49 14.24 -12.24
C MET A 80 17.02 14.61 -12.37
N ARG A 81 16.75 15.69 -13.10
CA ARG A 81 15.38 16.11 -13.43
C ARG A 81 15.40 16.94 -14.71
N GLY A 82 14.53 16.64 -15.66
CA GLY A 82 14.41 17.42 -16.92
C GLY A 82 15.70 17.55 -17.72
N GLY A 83 16.59 16.53 -17.69
CA GLY A 83 17.90 16.59 -18.34
C GLY A 83 19.01 17.30 -17.56
N LEU A 84 18.66 18.01 -16.48
CA LEU A 84 19.62 18.66 -15.60
C LEU A 84 20.15 17.70 -14.54
N ARG A 85 21.37 17.99 -14.04
CA ARG A 85 22.08 17.13 -13.07
C ARG A 85 22.59 17.97 -11.89
N TRP A 86 22.37 17.50 -10.67
CA TRP A 86 22.89 18.10 -9.44
C TRP A 86 23.59 17.05 -8.61
N ARG A 87 24.67 17.44 -7.95
CA ARG A 87 25.38 16.56 -7.02
C ARG A 87 24.78 16.70 -5.61
N ALA A 88 24.47 15.59 -4.97
CA ALA A 88 24.22 15.58 -3.54
C ALA A 88 25.54 15.76 -2.79
N MET A 89 25.61 16.73 -1.90
CA MET A 89 26.83 17.07 -1.16
C MET A 89 26.91 16.36 0.18
N LYS A 90 25.77 16.15 0.81
CA LYS A 90 25.65 15.51 2.13
C LYS A 90 24.47 14.55 2.16
N GLN A 91 24.54 13.60 3.07
CA GLN A 91 23.44 12.68 3.38
C GLN A 91 23.26 12.52 4.89
N LEU A 92 22.02 12.30 5.31
CA LEU A 92 21.64 11.79 6.61
C LEU A 92 20.99 10.43 6.36
N ALA A 93 21.50 9.37 6.98
CA ALA A 93 21.07 8.01 6.72
C ALA A 93 20.45 7.38 7.97
N ASP A 94 19.24 6.85 7.84
CA ASP A 94 18.66 5.89 8.75
C ASP A 94 18.49 4.56 7.98
N VAL A 95 19.49 3.69 8.15
CA VAL A 95 19.54 2.42 7.43
C VAL A 95 18.50 1.44 7.95
N GLU A 96 18.15 1.51 9.24
CA GLU A 96 17.16 0.65 9.85
C GLU A 96 15.77 0.84 9.21
N HIS A 97 15.36 2.10 9.07
CA HIS A 97 14.08 2.46 8.45
C HIS A 97 14.18 2.65 6.94
N ASP A 98 15.40 2.50 6.36
CA ASP A 98 15.66 2.59 4.93
C ASP A 98 15.31 3.94 4.30
N PHE A 99 15.55 5.05 5.00
CA PHE A 99 15.47 6.37 4.39
C PHE A 99 16.81 7.11 4.47
N CYS A 100 17.17 7.76 3.36
CA CYS A 100 18.33 8.65 3.25
C CYS A 100 17.88 10.03 2.79
N LEU A 101 18.18 11.07 3.58
CA LEU A 101 17.96 12.46 3.23
C LEU A 101 19.22 13.04 2.61
N LEU A 102 19.09 13.66 1.43
CA LEU A 102 20.17 14.20 0.65
C LEU A 102 20.13 15.73 0.64
N SER A 103 21.27 16.38 0.86
CA SER A 103 21.43 17.81 0.65
C SER A 103 21.93 18.06 -0.76
N VAL A 104 21.13 18.73 -1.57
CA VAL A 104 21.33 18.97 -3.00
C VAL A 104 21.22 20.47 -3.27
N PRO A 105 22.31 21.25 -3.09
CA PRO A 105 22.28 22.70 -3.30
C PRO A 105 21.84 23.06 -4.72
N ARG A 106 21.06 24.13 -4.83
CA ARG A 106 20.55 24.69 -6.10
C ARG A 106 19.67 23.72 -6.90
N LEU A 107 19.14 22.67 -6.28
CA LEU A 107 18.16 21.80 -6.93
C LEU A 107 16.93 22.62 -7.31
N ASP A 108 16.61 22.62 -8.59
CA ASP A 108 15.39 23.22 -9.13
C ASP A 108 14.29 22.16 -9.19
N ALA A 109 13.59 21.97 -8.07
CA ALA A 109 12.45 21.08 -7.95
C ALA A 109 11.49 21.60 -6.87
N THR A 110 10.19 21.48 -7.12
CA THR A 110 9.15 21.89 -6.16
C THR A 110 9.01 20.82 -5.09
N PRO A 111 9.11 21.16 -3.79
CA PRO A 111 8.89 20.21 -2.72
C PRO A 111 7.47 19.62 -2.74
N ALA A 112 7.35 18.33 -2.44
CA ALA A 112 6.06 17.70 -2.19
C ALA A 112 5.46 18.22 -0.88
N GLU A 113 4.14 18.37 -0.86
CA GLU A 113 3.41 18.59 0.38
C GLU A 113 3.44 17.31 1.22
N ILE A 114 3.80 17.44 2.50
CA ILE A 114 3.89 16.29 3.42
C ILE A 114 2.52 16.05 4.05
N GLY A 115 2.04 14.82 3.92
CA GLY A 115 0.83 14.32 4.57
C GLY A 115 1.12 13.59 5.87
N LYS A 116 0.22 12.67 6.23
CA LYS A 116 0.32 11.82 7.43
C LYS A 116 -0.10 10.39 7.08
N ALA A 117 0.83 9.45 7.18
CA ALA A 117 0.51 8.03 7.03
C ALA A 117 -0.46 7.56 8.13
N ALA A 118 -0.35 8.15 9.33
CA ALA A 118 -1.24 7.88 10.46
C ALA A 118 -2.73 8.18 10.18
N ALA A 119 -3.03 9.04 9.22
CA ALA A 119 -4.41 9.39 8.84
C ALA A 119 -5.03 8.42 7.82
N LEU A 120 -4.27 7.46 7.31
CA LEU A 120 -4.74 6.52 6.29
C LEU A 120 -5.45 5.30 6.91
N ALA A 121 -6.34 4.72 6.11
CA ALA A 121 -7.04 3.47 6.42
C ALA A 121 -7.05 2.54 5.21
N PRO A 122 -7.19 1.21 5.40
CA PRO A 122 -7.41 0.26 4.31
C PRO A 122 -8.57 0.69 3.40
N GLY A 123 -8.43 0.46 2.10
CA GLY A 123 -9.39 0.88 1.07
C GLY A 123 -9.18 2.29 0.51
N GLN A 124 -8.44 3.16 1.20
CA GLN A 124 -8.22 4.52 0.71
C GLN A 124 -7.33 4.55 -0.54
N PRO A 125 -7.69 5.38 -1.54
CA PRO A 125 -6.94 5.51 -2.78
C PRO A 125 -5.60 6.18 -2.55
N VAL A 126 -4.57 5.67 -3.22
CA VAL A 126 -3.20 6.20 -3.22
C VAL A 126 -2.59 6.11 -4.61
N SER A 127 -1.56 6.91 -4.83
CA SER A 127 -0.77 6.92 -6.07
C SER A 127 0.69 6.69 -5.74
N ALA A 128 1.31 5.73 -6.41
CA ALA A 128 2.74 5.50 -6.37
C ALA A 128 3.42 6.16 -7.58
N LEU A 129 4.43 7.00 -7.36
CA LEU A 129 5.19 7.68 -8.39
C LEU A 129 6.69 7.36 -8.25
N GLY A 130 7.31 6.86 -9.33
CA GLY A 130 8.73 6.54 -9.32
C GLY A 130 9.30 6.29 -10.72
N PHE A 131 10.63 6.34 -10.86
CA PHE A 131 11.34 6.09 -12.12
C PHE A 131 11.64 4.60 -12.27
N GLU A 132 10.70 3.84 -12.83
CA GLU A 132 10.86 2.40 -13.04
C GLU A 132 11.94 2.11 -14.10
N GLY A 133 12.80 1.15 -13.83
CA GLY A 133 13.95 0.82 -14.68
C GLY A 133 14.94 1.97 -14.88
N GLY A 134 14.81 3.06 -14.15
CA GLY A 134 15.63 4.26 -14.31
C GLY A 134 15.35 5.03 -15.61
N ILE A 135 14.32 4.69 -16.37
CA ILE A 135 14.02 5.27 -17.69
C ILE A 135 13.03 6.42 -17.55
N GLY A 136 11.81 6.17 -17.11
CA GLY A 136 10.74 7.15 -17.09
C GLY A 136 9.93 7.13 -15.80
N LEU A 137 9.34 8.29 -15.47
CA LEU A 137 8.43 8.40 -14.35
C LEU A 137 7.15 7.59 -14.65
N GLN A 138 6.82 6.67 -13.78
CA GLN A 138 5.58 5.90 -13.82
C GLN A 138 4.65 6.35 -12.69
N ILE A 139 3.37 6.36 -12.99
CA ILE A 139 2.30 6.65 -12.04
C ILE A 139 1.44 5.39 -11.96
N ARG A 140 1.27 4.87 -10.76
CA ARG A 140 0.45 3.69 -10.49
C ARG A 140 -0.63 4.06 -9.48
N LEU A 141 -1.88 3.87 -9.87
CA LEU A 141 -3.01 4.07 -9.00
C LEU A 141 -3.35 2.77 -8.27
N GLY A 142 -3.82 2.89 -7.05
CA GLY A 142 -4.23 1.76 -6.23
C GLY A 142 -4.80 2.22 -4.91
N LYS A 143 -4.80 1.32 -3.94
CA LYS A 143 -5.35 1.58 -2.59
C LYS A 143 -4.45 1.02 -1.50
N ILE A 144 -4.59 1.56 -0.29
CA ILE A 144 -4.04 0.93 0.92
C ILE A 144 -4.73 -0.42 1.10
N THR A 145 -3.97 -1.49 1.21
CA THR A 145 -4.51 -2.84 1.44
C THR A 145 -4.41 -3.25 2.90
N SER A 146 -3.33 -2.86 3.59
CA SER A 146 -3.13 -3.10 5.02
C SER A 146 -2.18 -2.06 5.61
N ILE A 147 -2.22 -1.90 6.92
CA ILE A 147 -1.36 -0.99 7.67
C ILE A 147 -0.79 -1.77 8.86
N TYR A 148 0.53 -1.77 8.99
CA TYR A 148 1.22 -2.52 10.04
C TYR A 148 1.97 -1.58 10.98
N LEU A 149 1.70 -1.71 12.27
CA LEU A 149 2.46 -0.97 13.28
C LEU A 149 3.88 -1.55 13.35
N HIS A 150 4.89 -0.70 13.18
CA HIS A 150 6.28 -1.06 13.31
C HIS A 150 7.08 0.15 13.81
N ASP A 151 7.83 -0.04 14.87
CA ASP A 151 8.63 0.99 15.52
C ASP A 151 7.89 2.33 15.73
N GLY A 152 6.68 2.23 16.32
CA GLY A 152 5.81 3.35 16.66
C GLY A 152 5.09 4.01 15.49
N ASN A 153 5.33 3.58 14.24
CA ASN A 153 4.73 4.15 13.04
C ASN A 153 4.09 3.09 12.14
N ARG A 154 3.42 3.53 11.08
CA ARG A 154 2.55 2.72 10.23
C ARG A 154 3.19 2.43 8.87
N VAL A 155 3.78 1.24 8.71
CA VAL A 155 4.21 0.72 7.41
C VAL A 155 2.97 0.44 6.55
N LEU A 156 2.95 0.98 5.34
CA LEU A 156 1.81 0.92 4.44
C LEU A 156 2.00 -0.20 3.42
N ARG A 157 1.01 -1.10 3.31
CA ARG A 157 0.91 -2.06 2.22
C ARG A 157 -0.11 -1.55 1.22
N THR A 158 0.21 -1.66 -0.07
CA THR A 158 -0.62 -1.12 -1.14
C THR A 158 -0.82 -2.11 -2.28
N SER A 159 -1.84 -1.88 -3.09
CA SER A 159 -2.04 -2.55 -4.38
C SER A 159 -1.33 -1.85 -5.54
N THR A 160 -0.60 -0.75 -5.29
CA THR A 160 0.13 -0.01 -6.33
C THR A 160 1.40 -0.79 -6.71
N PRO A 161 1.48 -1.40 -7.90
CA PRO A 161 2.67 -2.13 -8.30
C PRO A 161 3.82 -1.15 -8.60
N PHE A 162 5.03 -1.52 -8.23
CA PHE A 162 6.24 -0.83 -8.65
C PHE A 162 7.41 -1.79 -8.84
N THR A 163 8.40 -1.38 -9.63
CA THR A 163 9.55 -2.20 -9.97
C THR A 163 10.86 -1.52 -9.58
N SER A 164 11.98 -2.18 -9.86
CA SER A 164 13.33 -1.64 -9.62
C SER A 164 13.49 -0.26 -10.25
N GLY A 165 14.11 0.66 -9.50
CA GLY A 165 14.24 2.07 -9.87
C GLY A 165 13.17 2.97 -9.25
N ALA A 166 11.99 2.46 -8.92
CA ALA A 166 10.97 3.22 -8.20
C ALA A 166 11.28 3.39 -6.70
N SER A 167 12.21 2.60 -6.13
CA SER A 167 12.64 2.71 -4.73
C SER A 167 13.03 4.14 -4.37
N GLY A 168 12.49 4.66 -3.28
CA GLY A 168 12.62 6.06 -2.86
C GLY A 168 11.63 7.01 -3.52
N GLY A 169 10.77 6.53 -4.42
CA GLY A 169 9.66 7.27 -4.98
C GLY A 169 8.57 7.54 -3.95
N GLY A 170 7.61 8.38 -4.32
CA GLY A 170 6.56 8.82 -3.41
C GLY A 170 5.31 7.97 -3.48
N LEU A 171 4.74 7.67 -2.31
CA LEU A 171 3.35 7.26 -2.16
C LEU A 171 2.55 8.50 -1.74
N PHE A 172 1.51 8.83 -2.52
CA PHE A 172 0.70 10.03 -2.30
C PHE A 172 -0.75 9.66 -2.02
N ASN A 173 -1.39 10.40 -1.11
CA ASN A 173 -2.82 10.28 -0.85
C ASN A 173 -3.65 10.99 -1.95
N LYS A 174 -4.99 10.91 -1.86
CA LYS A 174 -5.91 11.54 -2.81
C LYS A 174 -5.73 13.07 -2.92
N ALA A 175 -5.29 13.74 -1.85
CA ALA A 175 -5.01 15.19 -1.86
C ALA A 175 -3.67 15.54 -2.54
N GLY A 176 -2.87 14.55 -2.93
CA GLY A 176 -1.55 14.75 -3.50
C GLY A 176 -0.45 14.99 -2.46
N GLN A 177 -0.69 14.65 -1.21
CA GLN A 177 0.29 14.77 -0.15
C GLN A 177 1.14 13.50 -0.05
N LEU A 178 2.44 13.65 0.14
CA LEU A 178 3.37 12.54 0.35
C LEU A 178 3.05 11.88 1.71
N VAL A 179 2.76 10.59 1.71
CA VAL A 179 2.43 9.81 2.91
C VAL A 179 3.42 8.68 3.18
N GLY A 180 4.25 8.34 2.19
CA GLY A 180 5.30 7.33 2.35
C GLY A 180 6.26 7.28 1.19
N LEU A 181 7.32 6.46 1.32
CA LEU A 181 8.28 6.16 0.26
C LEU A 181 8.09 4.73 -0.23
N LEU A 182 8.06 4.54 -1.54
CA LEU A 182 8.08 3.23 -2.18
C LEU A 182 9.40 2.53 -1.83
N THR A 183 9.33 1.41 -1.11
CA THR A 183 10.55 0.86 -0.51
C THR A 183 10.84 -0.57 -0.94
N PHE A 184 9.92 -1.50 -0.69
CA PHE A 184 10.17 -2.90 -0.98
C PHE A 184 8.90 -3.63 -1.39
N ARG A 185 9.11 -4.78 -2.03
CA ARG A 185 8.05 -5.75 -2.29
C ARG A 185 8.40 -7.09 -1.64
N GLN A 186 7.42 -7.76 -1.10
CA GLN A 186 7.55 -9.11 -0.60
C GLN A 186 7.08 -10.10 -1.66
N ARG A 187 7.73 -11.26 -1.78
CA ARG A 187 7.28 -12.32 -2.70
C ARG A 187 5.89 -12.77 -2.31
N GLY A 188 5.05 -13.08 -3.29
CA GLY A 188 3.68 -13.55 -3.07
C GLY A 188 2.71 -13.05 -4.12
N THR A 189 1.41 -13.13 -3.81
CA THR A 189 0.31 -12.64 -4.66
C THR A 189 0.39 -11.14 -4.88
N ASP A 190 -0.29 -10.66 -5.93
CA ASP A 190 -0.41 -9.24 -6.25
C ASP A 190 -0.81 -8.40 -5.01
N GLY A 191 -0.20 -7.22 -4.88
CA GLY A 191 -0.50 -6.31 -3.77
C GLY A 191 0.45 -6.37 -2.56
N ASN A 192 1.61 -7.02 -2.67
CA ASN A 192 2.64 -7.04 -1.61
C ASN A 192 3.70 -5.93 -1.78
N TYR A 193 3.25 -4.70 -2.01
CA TYR A 193 4.10 -3.51 -2.17
C TYR A 193 4.05 -2.67 -0.91
N PHE A 194 5.22 -2.35 -0.36
CA PHE A 194 5.34 -1.68 0.93
C PHE A 194 6.01 -0.33 0.80
N SER A 195 5.46 0.63 1.55
CA SER A 195 6.01 1.97 1.68
C SER A 195 6.27 2.28 3.15
N ILE A 196 7.42 2.87 3.42
CA ILE A 196 7.74 3.38 4.75
C ILE A 196 7.03 4.72 4.96
N PRO A 197 6.57 5.03 6.19
CA PRO A 197 5.78 6.23 6.47
C PRO A 197 6.63 7.50 6.49
N VAL A 198 6.03 8.63 6.16
CA VAL A 198 6.70 9.95 6.22
C VAL A 198 7.13 10.33 7.63
N GLU A 199 6.43 9.85 8.65
CA GLU A 199 6.69 10.16 10.05
C GLU A 199 8.09 9.76 10.50
N TRP A 200 8.72 8.77 9.86
CA TRP A 200 10.09 8.37 10.20
C TRP A 200 11.14 9.43 9.83
N PHE A 201 10.94 10.17 8.76
CA PHE A 201 11.96 11.09 8.25
C PHE A 201 11.61 12.58 8.33
N VAL A 202 10.33 12.93 8.50
CA VAL A 202 9.90 14.34 8.43
C VAL A 202 10.61 15.25 9.44
N GLN A 203 10.84 14.76 10.66
CA GLN A 203 11.53 15.52 11.71
C GLN A 203 13.04 15.67 11.46
N SER A 204 13.60 14.85 10.56
CA SER A 204 15.02 14.85 10.23
C SER A 204 15.36 15.73 9.03
N ILE A 205 14.38 16.26 8.30
CA ILE A 205 14.60 17.06 7.08
C ILE A 205 15.53 18.25 7.37
N ASP A 206 15.30 18.95 8.47
CA ASP A 206 16.06 20.16 8.87
C ASP A 206 17.12 19.89 9.95
N ASN A 207 17.37 18.62 10.26
CA ASN A 207 18.44 18.26 11.22
C ASN A 207 19.82 18.39 10.57
N LEU A 208 20.23 19.62 10.29
CA LEU A 208 21.51 19.91 9.62
C LEU A 208 22.73 19.27 10.27
N PRO A 209 22.86 19.22 11.62
CA PRO A 209 23.96 18.53 12.29
C PRO A 209 24.02 17.03 12.00
N GLY A 210 22.93 16.39 11.59
CA GLY A 210 22.88 14.98 11.23
C GLY A 210 23.47 14.65 9.87
N TYR A 211 23.55 15.64 8.96
CA TYR A 211 24.06 15.41 7.61
C TYR A 211 25.60 15.32 7.57
N ARG A 212 26.12 14.28 6.94
CA ARG A 212 27.53 14.04 6.68
C ARG A 212 27.83 14.16 5.20
N ALA A 213 29.09 14.33 4.81
CA ALA A 213 29.49 14.23 3.40
C ALA A 213 29.02 12.88 2.82
N VAL A 214 28.66 12.90 1.53
CA VAL A 214 28.28 11.64 0.84
C VAL A 214 29.49 10.70 0.88
N ALA A 215 29.25 9.50 1.40
CA ALA A 215 30.20 8.39 1.46
C ALA A 215 29.40 7.08 1.58
N PRO A 216 30.01 5.92 1.26
CA PRO A 216 29.40 4.63 1.51
C PRO A 216 28.94 4.48 2.96
N LEU A 217 27.75 3.91 3.16
CA LEU A 217 27.22 3.66 4.50
C LEU A 217 27.97 2.49 5.14
N ALA A 218 27.98 2.44 6.47
CA ALA A 218 28.65 1.40 7.21
C ALA A 218 28.24 -0.01 6.73
N PRO A 219 29.21 -0.90 6.48
CA PRO A 219 28.93 -2.25 6.01
C PRO A 219 28.18 -3.05 7.07
N GLY A 220 27.35 -4.01 6.62
CA GLY A 220 26.64 -4.94 7.50
C GLY A 220 25.34 -4.40 8.09
N LEU A 221 25.08 -3.11 8.04
CA LEU A 221 23.79 -2.55 8.44
C LEU A 221 22.72 -2.98 7.42
N LYS A 222 21.55 -3.41 7.90
CA LYS A 222 20.43 -3.85 7.07
C LYS A 222 19.17 -3.15 7.51
N ALA A 223 18.34 -2.77 6.55
CA ALA A 223 17.00 -2.30 6.83
C ALA A 223 16.16 -3.42 7.48
N PHE A 224 15.15 -3.03 8.26
CA PHE A 224 14.28 -3.98 8.97
C PHE A 224 13.72 -5.09 8.06
N TRP A 225 13.42 -4.77 6.82
CA TRP A 225 12.86 -5.69 5.83
C TRP A 225 13.90 -6.56 5.11
N GLN A 226 15.20 -6.26 5.25
CA GLN A 226 16.33 -7.02 4.67
C GLN A 226 16.94 -8.03 5.63
N ARG A 227 16.40 -8.14 6.83
CA ARG A 227 16.89 -9.09 7.84
C ARG A 227 16.59 -10.53 7.45
N VAL A 228 17.22 -11.49 8.12
CA VAL A 228 16.90 -12.91 7.98
C VAL A 228 15.48 -13.19 8.48
N GLN A 229 14.82 -14.22 7.94
CA GLN A 229 13.40 -14.49 8.11
C GLN A 229 12.89 -14.44 9.57
N ASP A 230 13.64 -15.00 10.50
CA ASP A 230 13.30 -15.07 11.92
C ASP A 230 13.47 -13.74 12.68
N LYS A 231 14.14 -12.76 12.07
CA LYS A 231 14.35 -11.38 12.58
C LYS A 231 13.55 -10.31 11.83
N LEU A 232 12.76 -10.71 10.87
CA LEU A 232 11.79 -9.81 10.23
C LEU A 232 10.70 -9.42 11.23
N PRO A 233 10.04 -8.24 11.06
CA PRO A 233 8.82 -7.91 11.78
C PRO A 233 7.77 -9.01 11.63
N TYR A 234 6.95 -9.21 12.65
CA TYR A 234 5.96 -10.29 12.67
C TYR A 234 5.00 -10.25 11.48
N PHE A 235 4.56 -9.06 11.04
CA PHE A 235 3.69 -8.93 9.87
C PHE A 235 4.35 -9.46 8.58
N MET A 236 5.66 -9.27 8.43
CA MET A 236 6.39 -9.78 7.26
C MET A 236 6.57 -11.29 7.32
N GLN A 237 6.85 -11.83 8.53
CA GLN A 237 6.92 -13.27 8.74
C GLN A 237 5.55 -13.92 8.46
N ALA A 238 4.47 -13.31 8.97
CA ALA A 238 3.09 -13.78 8.77
C ALA A 238 2.71 -13.80 7.29
N ASN A 239 3.02 -12.73 6.56
CA ASN A 239 2.79 -12.67 5.12
C ASN A 239 3.53 -13.80 4.38
N SER A 240 4.81 -14.03 4.68
CA SER A 240 5.57 -15.12 4.04
C SER A 240 4.95 -16.47 4.32
N LEU A 241 4.57 -16.74 5.57
CA LEU A 241 3.96 -18.02 5.97
C LEU A 241 2.58 -18.22 5.31
N ALA A 242 1.79 -17.15 5.16
CA ALA A 242 0.49 -17.22 4.49
C ALA A 242 0.64 -17.51 2.99
N VAL A 243 1.59 -16.85 2.30
CA VAL A 243 1.91 -17.08 0.89
C VAL A 243 2.36 -18.51 0.65
N ASP A 244 3.23 -19.03 1.52
CA ASP A 244 3.73 -20.40 1.46
C ASP A 244 2.71 -21.43 1.97
N ARG A 245 1.51 -21.00 2.38
CA ARG A 245 0.45 -21.85 2.96
C ARG A 245 0.91 -22.64 4.19
N ARG A 246 1.86 -22.11 4.94
CA ARG A 246 2.42 -22.74 6.15
C ARG A 246 1.55 -22.39 7.38
N TRP A 247 0.28 -22.80 7.31
CA TRP A 247 -0.77 -22.37 8.25
C TRP A 247 -0.49 -22.71 9.71
N VAL A 248 0.08 -23.88 9.98
CA VAL A 248 0.43 -24.29 11.35
C VAL A 248 1.50 -23.37 11.94
N GLN A 249 2.53 -23.04 11.15
CA GLN A 249 3.56 -22.09 11.58
C GLN A 249 3.00 -20.68 11.76
N LEU A 250 2.04 -20.29 10.92
CA LEU A 250 1.35 -19.01 11.05
C LEU A 250 0.55 -18.93 12.36
N LEU A 251 -0.12 -20.00 12.78
CA LEU A 251 -0.78 -20.08 14.10
C LEU A 251 0.21 -19.92 15.25
N GLN A 252 1.35 -20.59 15.18
CA GLN A 252 2.40 -20.48 16.19
C GLN A 252 2.98 -19.06 16.24
N LEU A 253 3.20 -18.44 15.08
CA LEU A 253 3.66 -17.05 14.99
C LEU A 253 2.62 -16.10 15.59
N ALA A 254 1.36 -16.22 15.21
CA ALA A 254 0.27 -15.38 15.68
C ALA A 254 0.12 -15.45 17.20
N SER A 255 0.28 -16.64 17.80
CA SER A 255 0.23 -16.81 19.26
C SER A 255 1.37 -16.10 20.00
N ARG A 256 2.58 -16.11 19.45
CA ARG A 256 3.73 -15.36 20.00
C ARG A 256 3.55 -13.87 19.83
N TRP A 257 3.08 -13.45 18.65
CA TRP A 257 2.86 -12.05 18.33
C TRP A 257 1.81 -11.40 19.24
N GLU A 258 0.68 -12.09 19.48
CA GLU A 258 -0.37 -11.66 20.41
C GLU A 258 0.14 -11.37 21.83
N GLN A 259 1.08 -12.18 22.33
CA GLN A 259 1.66 -11.98 23.67
C GLN A 259 2.48 -10.68 23.74
N LEU A 260 3.10 -10.27 22.65
CA LEU A 260 3.94 -9.08 22.56
C LEU A 260 3.14 -7.82 22.23
N GLU A 261 2.13 -7.93 21.39
CA GLU A 261 1.32 -6.81 20.90
C GLU A 261 -0.16 -7.02 21.22
N LYS A 262 -0.51 -6.99 22.51
CA LYS A 262 -1.86 -7.30 23.03
C LYS A 262 -2.98 -6.41 22.50
N THR A 263 -2.66 -5.20 22.07
CA THR A 263 -3.63 -4.21 21.55
C THR A 263 -3.69 -4.18 20.02
N SER A 264 -2.85 -4.96 19.33
CA SER A 264 -2.84 -5.07 17.88
C SER A 264 -3.89 -6.06 17.39
N ILE A 265 -4.56 -5.71 16.28
CA ILE A 265 -5.49 -6.63 15.58
C ILE A 265 -4.74 -7.67 14.75
N GLU A 266 -3.51 -7.38 14.35
CA GLU A 266 -2.73 -8.13 13.38
C GLU A 266 -2.53 -9.61 13.75
N PRO A 267 -2.19 -9.96 15.01
CA PRO A 267 -2.08 -11.37 15.42
C PRO A 267 -3.40 -12.13 15.22
N TRP A 268 -4.52 -11.47 15.49
CA TRP A 268 -5.85 -12.06 15.33
C TRP A 268 -6.24 -12.23 13.87
N LEU A 269 -5.89 -11.29 12.99
CA LEU A 269 -6.05 -11.40 11.54
C LEU A 269 -5.21 -12.57 11.00
N ALA A 270 -3.96 -12.67 11.40
CA ALA A 270 -3.06 -13.77 11.02
C ALA A 270 -3.59 -15.14 11.49
N ARG A 271 -4.11 -15.22 12.71
CA ARG A 271 -4.72 -16.44 13.27
C ARG A 271 -5.97 -16.82 12.49
N GLY A 272 -6.86 -15.86 12.21
CA GLY A 272 -8.07 -16.08 11.41
C GLY A 272 -7.76 -16.58 10.00
N SER A 273 -6.78 -15.95 9.33
CA SER A 273 -6.28 -16.38 8.03
C SER A 273 -5.72 -17.80 8.05
N ALA A 274 -4.96 -18.16 9.10
CA ALA A 274 -4.41 -19.49 9.23
C ALA A 274 -5.50 -20.56 9.43
N TYR A 275 -6.50 -20.29 10.27
CA TYR A 275 -7.63 -21.21 10.44
C TYR A 275 -8.47 -21.33 9.17
N ALA A 276 -8.71 -20.23 8.45
CA ALA A 276 -9.38 -20.27 7.15
C ALA A 276 -8.60 -21.13 6.14
N GLY A 277 -7.27 -20.98 6.09
CA GLY A 277 -6.40 -21.81 5.25
C GLY A 277 -6.35 -23.29 5.62
N LEU A 278 -6.66 -23.63 6.88
CA LEU A 278 -6.81 -25.00 7.37
C LEU A 278 -8.24 -25.54 7.20
N ALA A 279 -9.13 -24.82 6.53
CA ALA A 279 -10.55 -25.15 6.39
C ALA A 279 -11.28 -25.29 7.75
N ARG A 280 -10.92 -24.44 8.74
CA ARG A 280 -11.50 -24.39 10.09
C ARG A 280 -12.28 -23.06 10.27
N PRO A 281 -13.44 -22.90 9.62
CA PRO A 281 -14.16 -21.63 9.58
C PRO A 281 -14.71 -21.18 10.95
N ASP A 282 -14.96 -22.10 11.88
CA ASP A 282 -15.44 -21.75 13.21
C ASP A 282 -14.37 -20.99 14.01
N GLU A 283 -13.15 -21.50 14.04
CA GLU A 283 -12.03 -20.87 14.73
C GLU A 283 -11.54 -19.62 13.99
N ALA A 284 -11.67 -19.60 12.66
CA ALA A 284 -11.41 -18.39 11.87
C ALA A 284 -12.37 -17.28 12.30
N ALA A 285 -13.68 -17.55 12.39
CA ALA A 285 -14.69 -16.59 12.82
C ALA A 285 -14.39 -16.05 14.24
N VAL A 286 -14.05 -16.92 15.20
CA VAL A 286 -13.67 -16.51 16.56
C VAL A 286 -12.46 -15.56 16.54
N SER A 287 -11.46 -15.84 15.70
CA SER A 287 -10.26 -15.01 15.60
C SER A 287 -10.59 -13.63 15.00
N TYR A 288 -11.37 -13.57 13.94
CA TYR A 288 -11.79 -12.29 13.36
C TYR A 288 -12.71 -11.48 14.29
N GLN A 289 -13.57 -12.14 15.06
CA GLN A 289 -14.34 -11.46 16.10
C GLN A 289 -13.46 -10.86 17.20
N ALA A 290 -12.36 -11.53 17.56
CA ALA A 290 -11.39 -10.99 18.52
C ALA A 290 -10.69 -9.74 17.94
N ALA A 291 -10.34 -9.72 16.66
CA ALA A 291 -9.83 -8.53 15.99
C ALA A 291 -10.86 -7.38 16.03
N LEU A 292 -12.15 -7.66 15.77
CA LEU A 292 -13.23 -6.67 15.77
C LEU A 292 -13.54 -6.12 17.17
N LYS A 293 -13.21 -6.85 18.25
CA LYS A 293 -13.30 -6.30 19.62
C LYS A 293 -12.26 -5.21 19.87
N LEU A 294 -11.09 -5.29 19.22
CA LEU A 294 -10.03 -4.30 19.34
C LEU A 294 -10.26 -3.13 18.38
N ASP A 295 -10.69 -3.40 17.14
CA ASP A 295 -11.07 -2.41 16.15
C ASP A 295 -12.37 -2.81 15.43
N PRO A 296 -13.52 -2.27 15.86
CA PRO A 296 -14.83 -2.57 15.23
C PRO A 296 -14.94 -2.17 13.75
N LYS A 297 -14.00 -1.35 13.25
CA LYS A 297 -13.97 -0.89 11.86
C LYS A 297 -12.90 -1.60 11.02
N ALA A 298 -12.25 -2.61 11.54
CA ALA A 298 -11.24 -3.39 10.80
C ALA A 298 -11.90 -4.09 9.60
N SER A 299 -11.77 -3.50 8.41
CA SER A 299 -12.39 -4.04 7.18
C SER A 299 -11.89 -5.43 6.83
N GLU A 300 -10.60 -5.72 7.09
CA GLU A 300 -10.00 -7.05 6.86
C GLU A 300 -10.58 -8.11 7.78
N ALA A 301 -10.86 -7.74 9.04
CA ALA A 301 -11.52 -8.64 9.98
C ALA A 301 -12.97 -8.92 9.59
N LEU A 302 -13.71 -7.90 9.13
CA LEU A 302 -15.08 -8.06 8.62
C LEU A 302 -15.11 -8.94 7.36
N TYR A 303 -14.17 -8.73 6.45
CA TYR A 303 -14.02 -9.57 5.25
C TYR A 303 -13.78 -11.03 5.63
N GLY A 304 -12.79 -11.28 6.50
CA GLY A 304 -12.48 -12.65 6.96
C GLY A 304 -13.64 -13.30 7.71
N LEU A 305 -14.34 -12.55 8.54
CA LEU A 305 -15.51 -13.02 9.30
C LEU A 305 -16.66 -13.40 8.36
N ALA A 306 -16.98 -12.55 7.39
CA ALA A 306 -18.02 -12.83 6.41
C ALA A 306 -17.66 -14.04 5.54
N SER A 307 -16.38 -14.15 5.10
CA SER A 307 -15.90 -15.34 4.38
C SER A 307 -16.04 -16.62 5.21
N ALA A 308 -15.69 -16.57 6.52
CA ALA A 308 -15.85 -17.70 7.42
C ALA A 308 -17.34 -18.11 7.59
N TYR A 309 -18.25 -17.14 7.78
CA TYR A 309 -19.68 -17.43 7.86
C TYR A 309 -20.25 -18.00 6.56
N SER A 310 -19.78 -17.54 5.40
CA SER A 310 -20.14 -18.12 4.12
C SER A 310 -19.73 -19.61 4.04
N GLN A 311 -18.52 -19.94 4.50
CA GLN A 311 -18.02 -21.33 4.53
C GLN A 311 -18.80 -22.21 5.53
N GLN A 312 -19.32 -21.65 6.62
CA GLN A 312 -20.21 -22.33 7.57
C GLN A 312 -21.64 -22.55 7.01
N GLY A 313 -21.98 -21.93 5.87
CA GLY A 313 -23.36 -21.90 5.35
C GLY A 313 -24.29 -20.99 6.15
N ASN A 314 -23.77 -20.15 7.03
CA ASN A 314 -24.58 -19.25 7.87
C ASN A 314 -24.90 -17.94 7.13
N SER A 315 -25.96 -18.01 6.30
CA SER A 315 -26.36 -16.89 5.43
C SER A 315 -26.77 -15.62 6.20
N GLU A 316 -27.33 -15.75 7.39
CA GLU A 316 -27.76 -14.60 8.20
C GLU A 316 -26.54 -13.83 8.72
N LYS A 317 -25.61 -14.50 9.38
CA LYS A 317 -24.38 -13.89 9.88
C LYS A 317 -23.51 -13.35 8.76
N TYR A 318 -23.44 -14.05 7.62
CA TYR A 318 -22.76 -13.58 6.42
C TYR A 318 -23.30 -12.21 5.98
N LYS A 319 -24.62 -12.10 5.79
CA LYS A 319 -25.26 -10.85 5.35
C LYS A 319 -24.98 -9.70 6.33
N SER A 320 -25.05 -9.98 7.64
CA SER A 320 -24.77 -8.97 8.67
C SER A 320 -23.32 -8.47 8.59
N ALA A 321 -22.34 -9.35 8.48
CA ALA A 321 -20.92 -8.98 8.40
C ALA A 321 -20.60 -8.27 7.06
N GLU A 322 -21.17 -8.74 5.95
CA GLU A 322 -21.03 -8.13 4.62
C GLU A 322 -21.61 -6.71 4.59
N GLN A 323 -22.79 -6.50 5.20
CA GLN A 323 -23.40 -5.18 5.29
C GLN A 323 -22.54 -4.20 6.10
N GLN A 324 -21.95 -4.62 7.21
CA GLN A 324 -21.00 -3.80 7.98
C GLN A 324 -19.75 -3.49 7.16
N LEU A 325 -19.20 -4.48 6.45
CA LEU A 325 -18.07 -4.27 5.56
C LEU A 325 -18.38 -3.26 4.46
N ARG A 326 -19.57 -3.35 3.86
CA ARG A 326 -20.02 -2.45 2.79
C ARG A 326 -20.13 -0.99 3.25
N LEU A 327 -20.51 -0.75 4.51
CA LEU A 327 -20.57 0.59 5.09
C LEU A 327 -19.18 1.20 5.31
N ILE A 328 -18.17 0.37 5.56
CA ILE A 328 -16.80 0.81 5.89
C ILE A 328 -15.91 0.82 4.64
N ASN A 329 -16.00 -0.24 3.84
CA ASN A 329 -15.18 -0.46 2.65
C ASN A 329 -16.01 -1.14 1.54
N PRO A 330 -16.75 -0.35 0.73
CA PRO A 330 -17.61 -0.88 -0.34
C PRO A 330 -16.86 -1.72 -1.37
N ASP A 331 -15.63 -1.35 -1.71
CA ASP A 331 -14.82 -2.07 -2.69
C ASP A 331 -14.47 -3.47 -2.19
N LEU A 332 -14.01 -3.57 -0.94
CA LEU A 332 -13.68 -4.87 -0.34
C LEU A 332 -14.91 -5.76 -0.16
N ALA A 333 -16.09 -5.16 0.09
CA ALA A 333 -17.36 -5.89 0.12
C ALA A 333 -17.73 -6.43 -1.27
N GLN A 334 -17.47 -5.67 -2.33
CA GLN A 334 -17.68 -6.13 -3.70
C GLN A 334 -16.70 -7.26 -4.07
N ASP A 335 -15.42 -7.14 -3.68
CA ASP A 335 -14.42 -8.20 -3.87
C ASP A 335 -14.87 -9.52 -3.20
N LEU A 336 -15.38 -9.44 -1.96
CA LEU A 336 -15.93 -10.58 -1.23
C LEU A 336 -17.11 -11.23 -1.97
N ALA A 337 -18.07 -10.43 -2.43
CA ALA A 337 -19.23 -10.92 -3.15
C ALA A 337 -18.81 -11.64 -4.45
N ASN A 338 -17.85 -11.10 -5.18
CA ASN A 338 -17.30 -11.71 -6.38
C ASN A 338 -16.62 -13.06 -6.06
N GLU A 339 -15.79 -13.11 -5.01
CA GLU A 339 -15.11 -14.34 -4.59
C GLU A 339 -16.10 -15.45 -4.23
N ILE A 340 -17.15 -15.12 -3.47
CA ILE A 340 -18.16 -16.09 -3.06
C ILE A 340 -18.97 -16.58 -4.26
N SER A 341 -19.34 -15.70 -5.20
CA SER A 341 -20.08 -16.08 -6.39
C SER A 341 -19.29 -17.05 -7.30
N LEU A 342 -17.97 -16.88 -7.36
CA LEU A 342 -17.09 -17.78 -8.13
C LEU A 342 -16.94 -19.18 -7.50
N LYS A 343 -17.14 -19.28 -6.18
CA LYS A 343 -17.07 -20.57 -5.44
C LYS A 343 -18.39 -21.34 -5.43
N GLN A 344 -19.52 -20.69 -5.77
CA GLN A 344 -20.81 -21.40 -5.90
C GLN A 344 -20.83 -22.17 -7.23
N PRO A 345 -21.16 -23.48 -7.22
CA PRO A 345 -21.31 -24.25 -8.45
C PRO A 345 -22.42 -23.59 -9.29
N ARG A 346 -22.12 -23.27 -10.56
CA ARG A 346 -23.12 -22.80 -11.51
C ARG A 346 -24.19 -23.87 -11.60
N SER A 347 -25.41 -23.56 -11.19
CA SER A 347 -26.56 -24.43 -11.44
C SER A 347 -26.69 -24.62 -12.96
N ILE A 348 -26.44 -25.84 -13.42
CA ILE A 348 -26.71 -26.21 -14.81
C ILE A 348 -28.23 -26.12 -14.97
N PRO A 349 -28.77 -25.31 -15.88
CA PRO A 349 -30.21 -25.31 -16.11
C PRO A 349 -30.62 -26.70 -16.55
N SER A 350 -31.52 -27.33 -15.79
CA SER A 350 -32.14 -28.59 -16.19
C SER A 350 -32.84 -28.36 -17.53
N LYS A 351 -32.36 -29.05 -18.57
CA LYS A 351 -33.09 -29.11 -19.84
C LYS A 351 -34.40 -29.82 -19.57
N SER A 352 -35.49 -29.06 -19.58
CA SER A 352 -36.84 -29.55 -19.69
C SER A 352 -37.18 -29.87 -21.16
#